data_1215f7ec4687d799a1da4d5000ed6b53
#
_entry.id   1215f7ec4687d799a1da4d5000ed6b53
#
_cell.length_a   1.000
_cell.length_b   1.000
_cell.length_c   1.000
_cell.angle_alpha   90.00
_cell.angle_beta   90.00
_cell.angle_gamma   90.00
#
_symmetry.space_group_name_H-M   'P 1'
#
loop_
_entity.id
_entity.type
_entity.pdbx_description
1 polymer ?
#
loop_
_entity_poly.entity_id
_entity_poly.type
_entity_poly.pdbx_seq_one_letter_code
_entity_poly.pdbx_strand_id
1 'polypeptide(L)'
;MSGKPLLIVALESEVPADITKRWDVVFTGVGKVNASYICMKAIANYRPGLLINYGTAGGILADLNEVVEVGTSVQCDMDVRPLGIALGTTPFDDCPASIRLSDSPICCGTADKFSDSAPELACDIVDMELFALAKIAWHEKIPLRAFKFISDAADDKAGDSWKDSLPSSAEAFARLEPQLLALTGK
;
A
#
# COMPACT_ATOMS: atom_id res chain seq x y z
N MET A 1 10.82 -17.42 12.13
CA MET A 1 12.02 -16.64 11.74
C MET A 1 11.74 -15.20 12.13
N SER A 2 12.41 -14.66 13.12
CA SER A 2 12.18 -13.27 13.60
C SER A 2 13.14 -12.31 12.90
N GLY A 3 12.94 -12.08 11.61
CA GLY A 3 13.60 -10.99 10.92
C GLY A 3 13.04 -9.66 11.45
N LYS A 4 13.84 -8.58 11.41
CA LYS A 4 13.35 -7.24 11.73
C LYS A 4 12.23 -6.84 10.75
N PRO A 5 11.29 -5.98 11.14
CA PRO A 5 10.33 -5.42 10.20
C PRO A 5 11.04 -4.54 9.17
N LEU A 6 10.52 -4.55 7.94
CA LEU A 6 10.95 -3.68 6.85
C LEU A 6 9.82 -2.72 6.49
N LEU A 7 10.09 -1.43 6.59
CA LEU A 7 9.16 -0.39 6.15
C LEU A 7 9.30 -0.18 4.63
N ILE A 8 8.19 -0.16 3.93
CA ILE A 8 8.12 0.04 2.48
C ILE A 8 7.25 1.27 2.22
N VAL A 9 7.83 2.26 1.55
CA VAL A 9 7.19 3.55 1.24
C VAL A 9 7.43 3.85 -0.23
N ALA A 10 6.50 4.51 -0.90
CA ALA A 10 6.70 4.88 -2.30
C ALA A 10 7.69 6.03 -2.44
N LEU A 11 7.53 7.11 -1.68
CA LEU A 11 8.32 8.34 -1.79
C LEU A 11 8.87 8.79 -0.44
N GLU A 12 10.08 9.33 -0.45
CA GLU A 12 10.72 9.90 0.75
C GLU A 12 9.89 11.02 1.41
N SER A 13 9.13 11.77 0.61
CA SER A 13 8.28 12.87 1.07
C SER A 13 7.05 12.43 1.90
N GLU A 14 6.71 11.14 1.90
CA GLU A 14 5.56 10.61 2.65
C GLU A 14 5.87 10.34 4.13
N VAL A 15 7.14 10.35 4.51
CA VAL A 15 7.61 10.02 5.87
C VAL A 15 8.60 11.07 6.39
N PRO A 16 8.87 11.14 7.71
CA PRO A 16 9.88 12.06 8.26
C PRO A 16 11.27 11.85 7.65
N ALA A 17 12.00 12.93 7.38
CA ALA A 17 13.31 12.90 6.74
C ALA A 17 14.38 12.08 7.47
N ASP A 18 14.20 11.85 8.77
CA ASP A 18 15.12 11.07 9.60
C ASP A 18 14.69 9.60 9.80
N ILE A 19 13.70 9.13 9.03
CA ILE A 19 13.11 7.78 9.17
C ILE A 19 14.16 6.67 9.06
N THR A 20 15.18 6.83 8.22
CA THR A 20 16.27 5.86 8.02
C THR A 20 17.14 5.64 9.26
N LYS A 21 17.07 6.54 10.25
CA LYS A 21 17.78 6.38 11.54
C LYS A 21 17.05 5.43 12.49
N ARG A 22 15.75 5.19 12.25
CA ARG A 22 14.86 4.44 13.14
C ARG A 22 14.38 3.13 12.55
N TRP A 23 14.28 3.06 11.23
CA TRP A 23 13.73 1.92 10.49
C TRP A 23 14.68 1.41 9.43
N ASP A 24 14.69 0.10 9.22
CA ASP A 24 15.07 -0.46 7.94
C ASP A 24 13.95 -0.08 6.96
N VAL A 25 14.22 0.84 6.03
CA VAL A 25 13.23 1.38 5.10
C VAL A 25 13.72 1.30 3.67
N VAL A 26 12.81 1.07 2.74
CA VAL A 26 13.07 1.16 1.30
C VAL A 26 12.02 2.04 0.62
N PHE A 27 12.49 2.86 -0.32
CA PHE A 27 11.67 3.71 -1.16
C PHE A 27 11.53 3.06 -2.53
N THR A 28 10.30 2.73 -2.89
CA THR A 28 10.05 1.92 -4.10
C THR A 28 9.95 2.75 -5.36
N GLY A 29 9.61 4.04 -5.25
CA GLY A 29 9.04 4.79 -6.35
C GLY A 29 7.58 4.41 -6.59
N VAL A 30 6.94 5.14 -7.51
CA VAL A 30 5.52 5.01 -7.82
C VAL A 30 5.26 3.87 -8.79
N GLY A 31 4.14 3.17 -8.57
CA GLY A 31 3.60 2.15 -9.47
C GLY A 31 4.03 0.72 -9.17
N LYS A 32 3.22 -0.22 -9.64
CA LYS A 32 3.34 -1.65 -9.33
C LYS A 32 4.68 -2.27 -9.75
N VAL A 33 5.23 -1.87 -10.89
CA VAL A 33 6.49 -2.41 -11.40
C VAL A 33 7.65 -2.01 -10.50
N ASN A 34 7.75 -0.73 -10.12
CA ASN A 34 8.76 -0.22 -9.20
C ASN A 34 8.64 -0.87 -7.82
N ALA A 35 7.41 -0.91 -7.29
CA ALA A 35 7.13 -1.55 -6.01
C ALA A 35 7.57 -3.02 -6.01
N SER A 36 7.25 -3.77 -7.06
CA SER A 36 7.64 -5.18 -7.19
C SER A 36 9.15 -5.36 -7.22
N TYR A 37 9.84 -4.59 -8.07
CA TYR A 37 11.28 -4.75 -8.25
C TYR A 37 12.07 -4.43 -6.97
N ILE A 38 11.75 -3.31 -6.33
CA ILE A 38 12.45 -2.88 -5.11
C ILE A 38 12.10 -3.78 -3.93
N CYS A 39 10.82 -4.17 -3.78
CA CYS A 39 10.39 -5.06 -2.70
C CYS A 39 11.11 -6.42 -2.77
N MET A 40 11.20 -7.04 -3.93
CA MET A 40 11.91 -8.32 -4.09
C MET A 40 13.39 -8.20 -3.76
N LYS A 41 14.07 -7.13 -4.21
CA LYS A 41 15.46 -6.86 -3.82
C LYS A 41 15.62 -6.67 -2.32
N ALA A 42 14.70 -5.95 -1.71
CA ALA A 42 14.72 -5.67 -0.28
C ALA A 42 14.52 -6.95 0.55
N ILE A 43 13.57 -7.81 0.18
CA ILE A 43 13.35 -9.11 0.83
C ILE A 43 14.63 -9.96 0.76
N ALA A 44 15.29 -10.04 -0.38
CA ALA A 44 16.52 -10.80 -0.54
C ALA A 44 17.66 -10.28 0.37
N ASN A 45 17.76 -8.96 0.54
CA ASN A 45 18.82 -8.31 1.31
C ASN A 45 18.54 -8.29 2.82
N TYR A 46 17.32 -7.91 3.23
CA TYR A 46 16.96 -7.69 4.64
C TYR A 46 16.38 -8.93 5.32
N ARG A 47 15.82 -9.87 4.55
CA ARG A 47 15.12 -11.08 5.05
C ARG A 47 14.13 -10.73 6.18
N PRO A 48 13.18 -9.83 5.93
CA PRO A 48 12.29 -9.33 6.96
C PRO A 48 11.34 -10.41 7.47
N GLY A 49 10.97 -10.32 8.74
CA GLY A 49 9.91 -11.15 9.33
C GLY A 49 8.52 -10.54 9.20
N LEU A 50 8.44 -9.26 8.86
CA LEU A 50 7.21 -8.49 8.66
C LEU A 50 7.49 -7.37 7.66
N LEU A 51 6.61 -7.19 6.69
CA LEU A 51 6.56 -6.02 5.82
C LEU A 51 5.52 -5.04 6.37
N ILE A 52 5.88 -3.76 6.41
CA ILE A 52 4.97 -2.68 6.76
C ILE A 52 4.95 -1.71 5.58
N ASN A 53 3.81 -1.56 4.91
CA ASN A 53 3.64 -0.50 3.91
C ASN A 53 2.99 0.73 4.56
N TYR A 54 3.56 1.88 4.30
CA TYR A 54 2.97 3.17 4.55
C TYR A 54 3.03 4.01 3.28
N GLY A 55 2.03 4.84 3.04
CA GLY A 55 1.97 5.74 1.90
C GLY A 55 0.64 6.45 1.81
N THR A 56 0.48 7.29 0.79
CA THR A 56 -0.75 8.02 0.51
C THR A 56 -1.76 7.16 -0.27
N ALA A 57 -3.04 7.49 -0.15
CA ALA A 57 -4.13 6.91 -0.94
C ALA A 57 -5.26 7.92 -1.11
N GLY A 58 -5.93 7.87 -2.25
CA GLY A 58 -7.18 8.59 -2.49
C GLY A 58 -8.37 7.91 -1.81
N GLY A 59 -9.21 8.66 -1.12
CA GLY A 59 -10.42 8.17 -0.46
C GLY A 59 -11.60 8.09 -1.44
N ILE A 60 -12.21 6.92 -1.59
CA ILE A 60 -13.47 6.73 -2.31
C ILE A 60 -14.64 6.77 -1.33
N LEU A 61 -14.50 6.10 -0.20
CA LEU A 61 -15.47 6.13 0.88
C LEU A 61 -15.41 7.49 1.60
N ALA A 62 -16.58 8.04 1.93
CA ALA A 62 -16.69 9.26 2.72
C ALA A 62 -16.33 9.01 4.19
N ASP A 63 -15.92 10.08 4.89
CA ASP A 63 -15.69 10.09 6.35
C ASP A 63 -14.61 9.10 6.84
N LEU A 64 -13.59 8.85 6.02
CA LEU A 64 -12.43 8.06 6.43
C LEU A 64 -11.60 8.81 7.48
N ASN A 65 -10.97 8.06 8.39
CA ASN A 65 -9.95 8.62 9.27
C ASN A 65 -8.74 9.09 8.45
N GLU A 66 -7.97 10.02 9.00
CA GLU A 66 -6.74 10.56 8.40
C GLU A 66 -5.75 9.45 7.98
N VAL A 67 -5.60 8.43 8.83
CA VAL A 67 -4.83 7.22 8.52
C VAL A 67 -5.73 6.01 8.73
N VAL A 68 -5.75 5.12 7.75
CA VAL A 68 -6.50 3.86 7.82
C VAL A 68 -5.56 2.66 7.70
N GLU A 69 -5.86 1.60 8.44
CA GLU A 69 -5.25 0.30 8.20
C GLU A 69 -6.03 -0.42 7.11
N VAL A 70 -5.32 -1.04 6.17
CA VAL A 70 -5.93 -1.81 5.08
C VAL A 70 -6.16 -3.26 5.49
N GLY A 71 -7.39 -3.72 5.35
CA GLY A 71 -7.75 -5.12 5.59
C GLY A 71 -7.59 -6.00 4.36
N THR A 72 -7.90 -5.45 3.19
CA THR A 72 -7.91 -6.22 1.93
C THR A 72 -7.33 -5.38 0.79
N SER A 73 -6.55 -6.01 -0.08
CA SER A 73 -6.01 -5.37 -1.29
C SER A 73 -6.52 -6.08 -2.54
N VAL A 74 -6.93 -5.29 -3.56
CA VAL A 74 -7.41 -5.75 -4.87
C VAL A 74 -6.72 -4.98 -5.99
N GLN A 75 -6.63 -5.58 -7.19
CA GLN A 75 -6.03 -4.93 -8.36
C GLN A 75 -7.13 -4.40 -9.29
N CYS A 76 -7.25 -3.08 -9.44
CA CYS A 76 -8.36 -2.46 -10.16
C CYS A 76 -8.19 -2.43 -11.69
N ASP A 77 -6.98 -2.53 -12.20
CA ASP A 77 -6.63 -2.37 -13.61
C ASP A 77 -6.22 -3.68 -14.33
N MET A 78 -6.39 -4.84 -13.68
CA MET A 78 -6.23 -6.14 -14.35
C MET A 78 -7.57 -6.50 -15.01
N ASP A 79 -7.71 -6.13 -16.28
CA ASP A 79 -8.93 -6.39 -17.05
C ASP A 79 -8.65 -7.34 -18.22
N VAL A 80 -9.03 -8.57 -18.03
CA VAL A 80 -8.99 -9.64 -19.05
C VAL A 80 -10.35 -10.30 -19.24
N ARG A 81 -11.43 -9.55 -19.01
CA ARG A 81 -12.81 -10.00 -19.20
C ARG A 81 -13.11 -10.59 -20.59
N PRO A 82 -12.48 -10.15 -21.70
CA PRO A 82 -12.62 -10.84 -22.98
C PRO A 82 -12.22 -12.31 -22.98
N LEU A 83 -11.42 -12.75 -21.97
CA LEU A 83 -11.07 -14.17 -21.76
C LEU A 83 -12.05 -14.90 -20.84
N GLY A 84 -13.16 -14.25 -20.42
CA GLY A 84 -14.14 -14.81 -19.49
C GLY A 84 -13.69 -14.80 -18.02
N ILE A 85 -12.66 -14.02 -17.68
CA ILE A 85 -12.09 -13.91 -16.31
C ILE A 85 -12.57 -12.59 -15.69
N ALA A 86 -12.93 -12.63 -14.41
CA ALA A 86 -13.44 -11.44 -13.72
C ALA A 86 -12.38 -10.32 -13.61
N LEU A 87 -12.84 -9.07 -13.60
CA LEU A 87 -12.02 -7.89 -13.34
C LEU A 87 -11.22 -8.06 -12.04
N GLY A 88 -9.96 -7.64 -12.03
CA GLY A 88 -9.05 -7.77 -10.89
C GLY A 88 -8.37 -9.13 -10.75
N THR A 89 -8.74 -10.13 -11.56
CA THR A 89 -8.17 -11.48 -11.48
C THR A 89 -7.04 -11.65 -12.49
N THR A 90 -5.84 -11.99 -12.00
CA THR A 90 -4.71 -12.35 -12.86
C THR A 90 -4.93 -13.76 -13.44
N PRO A 91 -4.91 -13.94 -14.77
CA PRO A 91 -5.05 -15.25 -15.39
C PRO A 91 -3.92 -16.20 -15.01
N PHE A 92 -4.24 -17.50 -14.86
CA PHE A 92 -3.24 -18.56 -14.66
C PHE A 92 -2.31 -18.33 -13.47
N ASP A 93 -2.81 -17.68 -12.43
CA ASP A 93 -2.08 -17.31 -11.22
C ASP A 93 -2.80 -17.90 -10.00
N ASP A 94 -2.05 -18.52 -9.09
CA ASP A 94 -2.58 -19.10 -7.84
C ASP A 94 -2.85 -18.02 -6.77
N CYS A 95 -2.33 -16.79 -6.95
CA CYS A 95 -2.57 -15.70 -6.02
C CYS A 95 -4.03 -15.25 -6.11
N PRO A 96 -4.76 -15.12 -4.99
CA PRO A 96 -6.14 -14.70 -5.01
C PRO A 96 -6.28 -13.26 -5.53
N ALA A 97 -7.37 -12.96 -6.25
CA ALA A 97 -7.69 -11.62 -6.73
C ALA A 97 -7.91 -10.60 -5.59
N SER A 98 -8.21 -11.09 -4.39
CA SER A 98 -8.40 -10.30 -3.18
C SER A 98 -7.51 -10.86 -2.07
N ILE A 99 -6.52 -10.07 -1.63
CA ILE A 99 -5.52 -10.50 -0.65
C ILE A 99 -5.84 -9.87 0.71
N ARG A 100 -6.12 -10.71 1.72
CA ARG A 100 -6.36 -10.26 3.09
C ARG A 100 -5.05 -9.94 3.80
N LEU A 101 -4.98 -8.78 4.44
CA LEU A 101 -3.81 -8.26 5.17
C LEU A 101 -4.05 -8.13 6.67
N SER A 102 -5.28 -7.79 7.08
CA SER A 102 -5.68 -7.60 8.49
C SER A 102 -7.19 -7.79 8.68
N ASP A 103 -7.67 -7.55 9.90
CA ASP A 103 -9.11 -7.58 10.23
C ASP A 103 -9.82 -6.23 9.99
N SER A 104 -9.10 -5.22 9.49
CA SER A 104 -9.72 -3.96 9.09
C SER A 104 -10.77 -4.17 7.99
N PRO A 105 -11.89 -3.45 7.98
CA PRO A 105 -12.87 -3.53 6.91
C PRO A 105 -12.44 -2.84 5.62
N ILE A 106 -11.38 -2.03 5.64
CA ILE A 106 -10.97 -1.17 4.51
C ILE A 106 -10.38 -2.00 3.37
N CYS A 107 -10.92 -1.82 2.18
CA CYS A 107 -10.42 -2.37 0.92
C CYS A 107 -9.65 -1.32 0.13
N CYS A 108 -8.40 -1.63 -0.23
CA CYS A 108 -7.56 -0.79 -1.09
C CYS A 108 -7.51 -1.36 -2.51
N GLY A 109 -7.91 -0.55 -3.49
CA GLY A 109 -7.77 -0.83 -4.91
C GLY A 109 -6.49 -0.24 -5.47
N THR A 110 -5.67 -1.06 -6.12
CA THR A 110 -4.39 -0.62 -6.72
C THR A 110 -4.49 -0.58 -8.25
N ALA A 111 -3.99 0.51 -8.85
CA ALA A 111 -3.88 0.65 -10.31
C ALA A 111 -2.64 1.47 -10.69
N ASP A 112 -2.02 1.20 -11.86
CA ASP A 112 -0.97 2.05 -12.45
C ASP A 112 -1.58 3.27 -13.18
N LYS A 113 -2.62 3.84 -12.58
CA LYS A 113 -3.29 5.06 -13.03
C LYS A 113 -3.56 5.92 -11.80
N PHE A 114 -3.19 7.19 -11.83
CA PHE A 114 -3.64 8.14 -10.82
C PHE A 114 -5.16 8.27 -10.92
N SER A 115 -5.87 7.95 -9.85
CA SER A 115 -7.33 7.87 -9.87
C SER A 115 -7.95 9.25 -9.63
N ASP A 116 -8.72 9.71 -10.63
CA ASP A 116 -9.55 10.91 -10.61
C ASP A 116 -11.05 10.57 -10.45
N SER A 117 -11.36 9.31 -10.21
CA SER A 117 -12.71 8.77 -10.06
C SER A 117 -12.68 7.38 -9.43
N ALA A 118 -13.80 6.96 -8.86
CA ALA A 118 -13.94 5.61 -8.32
C ALA A 118 -13.71 4.54 -9.41
N PRO A 119 -12.87 3.52 -9.16
CA PRO A 119 -12.69 2.43 -10.13
C PRO A 119 -13.94 1.56 -10.24
N GLU A 120 -14.04 0.79 -11.33
CA GLU A 120 -15.15 -0.15 -11.54
C GLU A 120 -15.17 -1.27 -10.49
N LEU A 121 -14.01 -1.74 -10.06
CA LEU A 121 -13.90 -2.70 -8.97
C LEU A 121 -14.09 -1.99 -7.63
N ALA A 122 -15.06 -2.44 -6.85
CA ALA A 122 -15.41 -1.82 -5.57
C ALA A 122 -14.23 -1.84 -4.58
N CYS A 123 -13.89 -0.66 -4.06
CA CYS A 123 -12.90 -0.46 -3.00
C CYS A 123 -13.23 0.82 -2.22
N ASP A 124 -12.61 1.00 -1.07
CA ASP A 124 -12.84 2.13 -0.18
C ASP A 124 -11.80 3.25 -0.38
N ILE A 125 -10.58 2.85 -0.77
CA ILE A 125 -9.46 3.74 -1.07
C ILE A 125 -8.69 3.22 -2.30
N VAL A 126 -7.90 4.10 -2.93
CA VAL A 126 -7.08 3.75 -4.11
C VAL A 126 -5.63 4.17 -3.94
N ASP A 127 -4.73 3.32 -4.42
CA ASP A 127 -3.29 3.59 -4.46
C ASP A 127 -2.65 3.06 -5.76
N MET A 128 -1.32 3.12 -5.84
CA MET A 128 -0.59 2.67 -7.02
C MET A 128 0.38 1.49 -6.76
N GLU A 129 0.53 0.97 -5.52
CA GLU A 129 1.57 -0.01 -5.18
C GLU A 129 1.07 -1.22 -4.39
N LEU A 130 0.09 -1.08 -3.51
CA LEU A 130 -0.19 -2.03 -2.44
C LEU A 130 -0.47 -3.45 -2.94
N PHE A 131 -1.24 -3.61 -4.02
CA PHE A 131 -1.52 -4.96 -4.53
C PHE A 131 -0.25 -5.69 -4.97
N ALA A 132 0.70 -4.97 -5.57
CA ALA A 132 1.99 -5.58 -5.96
C ALA A 132 2.78 -6.03 -4.72
N LEU A 133 2.82 -5.22 -3.67
CA LEU A 133 3.45 -5.57 -2.39
C LEU A 133 2.74 -6.74 -1.71
N ALA A 134 1.41 -6.74 -1.70
CA ALA A 134 0.59 -7.80 -1.13
C ALA A 134 0.80 -9.14 -1.85
N LYS A 135 0.85 -9.11 -3.18
CA LYS A 135 1.10 -10.29 -4.00
C LYS A 135 2.48 -10.90 -3.74
N ILE A 136 3.52 -10.06 -3.64
CA ILE A 136 4.86 -10.50 -3.28
C ILE A 136 4.87 -11.10 -1.87
N ALA A 137 4.28 -10.41 -0.90
CA ALA A 137 4.20 -10.87 0.48
C ALA A 137 3.50 -12.24 0.57
N TRP A 138 2.44 -12.44 -0.23
CA TRP A 138 1.71 -13.71 -0.32
C TRP A 138 2.59 -14.84 -0.87
N HIS A 139 3.32 -14.62 -1.98
CA HIS A 139 4.22 -15.60 -2.57
C HIS A 139 5.41 -15.94 -1.65
N GLU A 140 6.01 -14.94 -1.02
CA GLU A 140 7.15 -15.08 -0.11
C GLU A 140 6.74 -15.55 1.29
N LYS A 141 5.43 -15.65 1.58
CA LYS A 141 4.86 -16.05 2.89
C LYS A 141 5.36 -15.16 4.03
N ILE A 142 5.49 -13.87 3.75
CA ILE A 142 5.88 -12.85 4.72
C ILE A 142 4.62 -12.05 5.09
N PRO A 143 4.28 -11.90 6.38
CA PRO A 143 3.18 -11.03 6.80
C PRO A 143 3.38 -9.61 6.28
N LEU A 144 2.29 -8.99 5.78
CA LEU A 144 2.25 -7.58 5.39
C LEU A 144 1.14 -6.87 6.16
N ARG A 145 1.47 -5.71 6.74
CA ARG A 145 0.49 -4.75 7.27
C ARG A 145 0.60 -3.47 6.44
N ALA A 146 -0.52 -2.86 6.12
CA ALA A 146 -0.55 -1.66 5.30
C ALA A 146 -1.36 -0.56 5.97
N PHE A 147 -0.82 0.66 5.98
CA PHE A 147 -1.43 1.85 6.54
C PHE A 147 -1.39 2.95 5.49
N LYS A 148 -2.53 3.59 5.25
CA LYS A 148 -2.66 4.62 4.21
C LYS A 148 -3.12 5.94 4.81
N PHE A 149 -2.39 6.99 4.52
CA PHE A 149 -2.81 8.37 4.76
C PHE A 149 -3.75 8.79 3.62
N ILE A 150 -4.93 9.29 3.98
CA ILE A 150 -5.91 9.74 2.99
C ILE A 150 -5.54 11.15 2.55
N SER A 151 -4.99 11.27 1.35
CA SER A 151 -4.43 12.50 0.80
C SER A 151 -5.42 13.36 0.05
N ASP A 152 -6.46 12.75 -0.51
CA ASP A 152 -7.42 13.36 -1.42
C ASP A 152 -8.70 12.53 -1.50
N ALA A 153 -9.69 13.00 -2.23
CA ALA A 153 -10.99 12.35 -2.40
C ALA A 153 -11.08 11.54 -3.72
N ALA A 154 -9.95 11.24 -4.36
CA ALA A 154 -9.89 10.57 -5.66
C ALA A 154 -10.84 11.21 -6.71
N ASP A 155 -10.84 12.53 -6.78
CA ASP A 155 -11.65 13.35 -7.68
C ASP A 155 -10.76 14.14 -8.66
N ASP A 156 -11.36 15.02 -9.45
CA ASP A 156 -10.68 15.87 -10.45
C ASP A 156 -9.62 16.83 -9.85
N LYS A 157 -9.62 17.05 -8.55
CA LYS A 157 -8.65 17.87 -7.80
C LYS A 157 -7.59 17.04 -7.07
N ALA A 158 -7.67 15.73 -7.13
CA ALA A 158 -6.82 14.83 -6.37
C ALA A 158 -5.32 15.10 -6.56
N GLY A 159 -4.88 15.47 -7.78
CA GLY A 159 -3.47 15.72 -8.07
C GLY A 159 -2.87 16.92 -7.34
N ASP A 160 -3.63 18.00 -7.16
CA ASP A 160 -3.18 19.17 -6.40
C ASP A 160 -3.28 18.91 -4.90
N SER A 161 -4.40 18.34 -4.45
CA SER A 161 -4.63 17.93 -3.05
C SER A 161 -3.55 16.98 -2.54
N TRP A 162 -3.16 15.99 -3.36
CA TRP A 162 -2.11 15.04 -3.01
C TRP A 162 -0.76 15.73 -2.74
N LYS A 163 -0.32 16.65 -3.63
CA LYS A 163 0.95 17.38 -3.44
C LYS A 163 0.97 18.18 -2.15
N ASP A 164 -0.14 18.87 -1.87
CA ASP A 164 -0.27 19.71 -0.68
C ASP A 164 -0.36 18.88 0.62
N SER A 165 -0.78 17.62 0.52
CA SER A 165 -0.95 16.73 1.66
C SER A 165 0.34 16.03 2.13
N LEU A 166 1.41 15.97 1.32
CA LEU A 166 2.64 15.23 1.65
C LEU A 166 3.28 15.61 3.00
N PRO A 167 3.38 16.91 3.40
CA PRO A 167 3.88 17.25 4.73
C PRO A 167 3.02 16.67 5.85
N SER A 168 1.69 16.68 5.68
CA SER A 168 0.75 16.11 6.64
C SER A 168 0.87 14.58 6.72
N SER A 169 1.18 13.91 5.61
CA SER A 169 1.46 12.46 5.61
C SER A 169 2.67 12.13 6.50
N ALA A 170 3.77 12.88 6.39
CA ALA A 170 4.95 12.67 7.23
C ALA A 170 4.66 12.91 8.73
N GLU A 171 3.83 13.91 9.06
CA GLU A 171 3.38 14.16 10.43
C GLU A 171 2.45 13.04 10.94
N ALA A 172 1.55 12.56 10.09
CA ALA A 172 0.66 11.45 10.41
C ALA A 172 1.43 10.15 10.65
N PHE A 173 2.49 9.88 9.87
CA PHE A 173 3.40 8.77 10.13
C PHE A 173 4.04 8.87 11.52
N ALA A 174 4.52 10.06 11.90
CA ALA A 174 5.14 10.26 13.22
C ALA A 174 4.16 9.96 14.37
N ARG A 175 2.88 10.28 14.20
CA ARG A 175 1.82 9.92 15.16
C ARG A 175 1.50 8.42 15.19
N LEU A 176 1.58 7.75 14.04
CA LEU A 176 1.34 6.31 13.87
C LEU A 176 2.51 5.46 14.36
N GLU A 177 3.75 5.96 14.31
CA GLU A 177 4.99 5.21 14.55
C GLU A 177 4.98 4.37 15.84
N PRO A 178 4.50 4.86 17.00
CA PRO A 178 4.42 4.04 18.22
C PRO A 178 3.58 2.77 18.05
N GLN A 179 2.47 2.85 17.28
CA GLN A 179 1.63 1.70 16.98
C GLN A 179 2.36 0.71 16.06
N LEU A 180 3.09 1.20 15.06
CA LEU A 180 3.89 0.35 14.17
C LEU A 180 5.00 -0.37 14.94
N LEU A 181 5.67 0.30 15.87
CA LEU A 181 6.68 -0.31 16.74
C LEU A 181 6.08 -1.42 17.61
N ALA A 182 4.86 -1.25 18.13
CA ALA A 182 4.19 -2.29 18.90
C ALA A 182 3.93 -3.58 18.08
N LEU A 183 3.71 -3.49 16.76
CA LEU A 183 3.58 -4.65 15.88
C LEU A 183 4.87 -5.47 15.78
N THR A 184 6.01 -4.88 16.11
CA THR A 184 7.33 -5.54 15.99
C THR A 184 7.70 -6.39 17.20
N GLY A 185 6.87 -6.41 18.25
CA GLY A 185 7.10 -7.21 19.46
C GLY A 185 8.25 -6.69 20.33
N LYS A 186 8.62 -5.40 20.20
CA LYS A 186 9.61 -4.73 21.04
C LYS A 186 8.97 -3.94 22.16
#